data_c99b25b0db06fd81f6b6b9c4eebff36d
#
_entry.id   c99b25b0db06fd81f6b6b9c4eebff36d
#
_cell.length_a   1.000
_cell.length_b   1.000
_cell.length_c   1.000
_cell.angle_alpha   90.00
_cell.angle_beta   90.00
_cell.angle_gamma   90.00
#
_symmetry.space_group_name_H-M   'P 1'
#
loop_
_entity.id
_entity.type
_entity.pdbx_description
1 polymer ?
#
loop_
_entity_poly.entity_id
_entity_poly.type
_entity_poly.pdbx_seq_one_letter_code
_entity_poly.pdbx_strand_id
1 'polypeptide(L)'
;MDRYPITGRSLEWFFDIDGDLFERQYKRHLSGYRQWKGSSEGLHAERWRVFPHNIGPHLSIDETSLSRGELYTIVTNKEARGRKNSIVAIVLGTEADTVIHALRQIKSGLRNKVTEITLDLSESMHKICRMAFPRASRVIDRFHLQRLALDAVQEIRIAH
;
A
#
# COMPACT_ATOMS: atom_id res chain seq x y z
N MET A 1 -5.03 21.29 -5.63
CA MET A 1 -4.38 19.97 -5.54
C MET A 1 -3.77 19.72 -4.17
N ASP A 2 -3.07 20.67 -3.55
CA ASP A 2 -2.41 20.39 -2.23
C ASP A 2 -3.37 20.15 -1.07
N ARG A 3 -4.57 20.73 -1.09
CA ARG A 3 -5.56 20.56 -0.02
C ARG A 3 -6.57 19.44 -0.27
N TYR A 4 -6.86 19.17 -1.53
CA TYR A 4 -7.86 18.18 -1.95
C TYR A 4 -7.27 17.33 -3.08
N PRO A 5 -7.36 16.00 -2.99
CA PRO A 5 -6.94 15.12 -4.07
C PRO A 5 -7.91 15.27 -5.25
N ILE A 6 -7.51 16.08 -6.21
CA ILE A 6 -8.21 16.24 -7.49
C ILE A 6 -7.25 15.84 -8.61
N THR A 7 -7.71 15.03 -9.54
CA THR A 7 -6.90 14.58 -10.68
C THR A 7 -6.93 15.62 -11.80
N GLY A 8 -5.91 15.64 -12.65
CA GLY A 8 -5.89 16.47 -13.85
C GLY A 8 -7.07 16.15 -14.75
N ARG A 9 -7.44 14.87 -14.89
CA ARG A 9 -8.63 14.43 -15.66
C ARG A 9 -9.93 15.01 -15.11
N SER A 10 -10.07 15.16 -13.80
CA SER A 10 -11.24 15.86 -13.25
C SER A 10 -11.28 17.33 -13.61
N LEU A 11 -10.11 17.99 -13.63
CA LEU A 11 -10.00 19.39 -14.04
C LEU A 11 -10.24 19.57 -15.55
N GLU A 12 -9.78 18.63 -16.37
CA GLU A 12 -10.06 18.58 -17.81
C GLU A 12 -11.55 18.66 -18.08
N TRP A 13 -12.33 17.83 -17.38
CA TRP A 13 -13.77 17.78 -17.55
C TRP A 13 -14.50 19.08 -17.14
N PHE A 14 -14.02 19.74 -16.06
CA PHE A 14 -14.65 20.97 -15.55
C PHE A 14 -14.20 22.25 -16.27
N PHE A 15 -12.97 22.29 -16.75
CA PHE A 15 -12.33 23.52 -17.21
C PHE A 15 -11.84 23.47 -18.67
N ASP A 16 -12.14 22.39 -19.39
CA ASP A 16 -11.73 22.18 -20.80
C ASP A 16 -10.22 22.43 -21.03
N ILE A 17 -9.40 21.84 -20.16
CA ILE A 17 -7.94 21.91 -20.23
C ILE A 17 -7.34 20.51 -20.46
N ASP A 18 -6.15 20.41 -21.04
CA ASP A 18 -5.41 19.14 -21.09
C ASP A 18 -4.95 18.76 -19.67
N GLY A 19 -5.65 17.76 -19.08
CA GLY A 19 -5.41 17.30 -17.71
C GLY A 19 -4.01 16.72 -17.50
N ASP A 20 -3.47 15.99 -18.47
CA ASP A 20 -2.14 15.39 -18.40
C ASP A 20 -1.05 16.45 -18.51
N LEU A 21 -1.25 17.43 -19.37
CA LEU A 21 -0.33 18.57 -19.48
C LEU A 21 -0.34 19.39 -18.20
N PHE A 22 -1.54 19.64 -17.65
CA PHE A 22 -1.69 20.36 -16.38
C PHE A 22 -0.97 19.65 -15.23
N GLU A 23 -1.16 18.34 -15.07
CA GLU A 23 -0.48 17.56 -14.02
C GLU A 23 1.05 17.61 -14.18
N ARG A 24 1.57 17.49 -15.40
CA ARG A 24 3.01 17.62 -15.68
C ARG A 24 3.55 19.00 -15.32
N GLN A 25 2.83 20.07 -15.67
CA GLN A 25 3.22 21.44 -15.35
C GLN A 25 3.12 21.71 -13.84
N TYR A 26 2.04 21.26 -13.20
CA TYR A 26 1.89 21.39 -11.76
C TYR A 26 3.04 20.70 -11.03
N LYS A 27 3.33 19.44 -11.35
CA LYS A 27 4.42 18.66 -10.76
C LYS A 27 5.79 19.32 -10.99
N ARG A 28 6.00 19.93 -12.14
CA ARG A 28 7.29 20.52 -12.55
C ARG A 28 7.52 21.92 -11.97
N HIS A 29 6.51 22.76 -11.86
CA HIS A 29 6.64 24.18 -11.62
C HIS A 29 5.90 24.70 -10.39
N LEU A 30 4.76 24.13 -10.04
CA LEU A 30 3.87 24.65 -8.98
C LEU A 30 3.95 23.87 -7.67
N SER A 31 4.31 22.57 -7.74
CA SER A 31 4.51 21.75 -6.55
C SER A 31 5.96 21.76 -6.09
N GLY A 32 6.20 21.56 -4.80
CA GLY A 32 7.55 21.33 -4.24
C GLY A 32 8.15 19.96 -4.57
N TYR A 33 7.58 19.22 -5.53
CA TYR A 33 7.96 17.84 -5.84
C TYR A 33 9.43 17.65 -6.22
N ARG A 34 10.01 18.60 -6.97
CA ARG A 34 11.42 18.50 -7.41
C ARG A 34 12.39 18.64 -6.25
N GLN A 35 12.13 19.61 -5.35
CA GLN A 35 12.95 19.81 -4.15
C GLN A 35 12.78 18.63 -3.21
N TRP A 36 11.55 18.16 -3.01
CA TRP A 36 11.26 17.01 -2.20
C TRP A 36 11.89 15.72 -2.77
N LYS A 37 11.82 15.48 -4.08
CA LYS A 37 12.47 14.32 -4.73
C LYS A 37 13.98 14.29 -4.51
N GLY A 38 14.64 15.42 -4.46
CA GLY A 38 16.07 15.56 -4.18
C GLY A 38 16.44 15.51 -2.69
N SER A 39 15.46 15.53 -1.80
CA SER A 39 15.70 15.43 -0.36
C SER A 39 15.95 13.99 0.09
N SER A 40 16.50 13.82 1.29
CA SER A 40 16.69 12.49 1.90
C SER A 40 15.38 11.70 2.02
N GLU A 41 14.26 12.37 2.23
CA GLU A 41 12.93 11.74 2.28
C GLU A 41 12.41 11.31 0.90
N GLY A 42 12.84 11.97 -0.16
CA GLY A 42 12.43 11.70 -1.54
C GLY A 42 13.24 10.61 -2.24
N LEU A 43 14.50 10.38 -1.81
CA LEU A 43 15.42 9.45 -2.49
C LEU A 43 14.91 8.00 -2.61
N HIS A 44 14.18 7.53 -1.63
CA HIS A 44 13.60 6.18 -1.65
C HIS A 44 12.14 6.14 -2.07
N ALA A 45 11.51 7.28 -2.32
CA ALA A 45 10.07 7.39 -2.52
C ALA A 45 9.55 6.71 -3.80
N GLU A 46 10.42 6.43 -4.78
CA GLU A 46 10.10 5.64 -5.96
C GLU A 46 9.99 4.14 -5.66
N ARG A 47 10.68 3.67 -4.60
CA ARG A 47 10.68 2.27 -4.20
C ARG A 47 9.76 1.97 -3.05
N TRP A 48 9.72 2.85 -2.03
CA TRP A 48 8.87 2.66 -0.86
C TRP A 48 8.60 3.98 -0.12
N ARG A 49 7.45 4.03 0.53
CA ARG A 49 7.08 5.08 1.48
C ARG A 49 6.42 4.48 2.70
N VAL A 50 6.73 5.01 3.88
CA VAL A 50 6.09 4.65 5.14
C VAL A 50 5.51 5.89 5.81
N PHE A 51 4.38 5.71 6.48
CA PHE A 51 3.64 6.74 7.20
C PHE A 51 3.42 6.30 8.65
N PRO A 52 4.45 6.43 9.52
CA PRO A 52 4.43 5.87 10.87
C PRO A 52 3.29 6.36 11.75
N HIS A 53 2.81 7.59 11.50
CA HIS A 53 1.69 8.20 12.26
C HIS A 53 0.32 7.58 11.91
N ASN A 54 0.22 6.84 10.84
CA ASN A 54 -1.01 6.17 10.43
C ASN A 54 -1.14 4.76 11.03
N ILE A 55 -0.10 4.26 11.73
CA ILE A 55 -0.12 2.91 12.29
C ILE A 55 -1.17 2.81 13.40
N GLY A 56 -1.99 1.78 13.34
CA GLY A 56 -3.00 1.43 14.33
C GLY A 56 -2.79 0.01 14.87
N PRO A 57 -3.62 -0.44 15.82
CA PRO A 57 -3.53 -1.79 16.36
C PRO A 57 -3.91 -2.89 15.36
N HIS A 58 -4.78 -2.59 14.39
CA HIS A 58 -5.26 -3.54 13.40
C HIS A 58 -4.86 -3.10 11.99
N LEU A 59 -4.01 -3.89 11.35
CA LEU A 59 -3.52 -3.62 10.00
C LEU A 59 -4.04 -4.65 9.00
N SER A 60 -3.95 -4.32 7.72
CA SER A 60 -4.05 -5.25 6.61
C SER A 60 -2.85 -5.08 5.70
N ILE A 61 -2.31 -6.18 5.18
CA ILE A 61 -1.28 -6.18 4.16
C ILE A 61 -1.78 -6.94 2.94
N ASP A 62 -1.59 -6.38 1.76
CA ASP A 62 -2.06 -6.95 0.51
C ASP A 62 -1.16 -6.53 -0.66
N GLU A 63 -1.20 -7.31 -1.74
CA GLU A 63 -0.54 -6.99 -3.00
C GLU A 63 -1.55 -6.39 -3.98
N THR A 64 -1.16 -5.33 -4.65
CA THR A 64 -2.00 -4.69 -5.66
C THR A 64 -1.19 -4.27 -6.87
N SER A 65 -1.80 -4.39 -8.05
CA SER A 65 -1.25 -3.81 -9.26
C SER A 65 -1.78 -2.39 -9.41
N LEU A 66 -0.87 -1.43 -9.48
CA LEU A 66 -1.18 -0.04 -9.80
C LEU A 66 -0.97 0.21 -11.30
N SER A 67 -0.65 1.44 -11.68
CA SER A 67 -0.43 1.80 -13.08
C SER A 67 0.71 1.00 -13.72
N ARG A 68 0.57 0.67 -15.01
CA ARG A 68 1.57 -0.02 -15.85
C ARG A 68 1.90 -1.47 -15.45
N GLY A 69 1.05 -2.12 -14.64
CA GLY A 69 1.26 -3.53 -14.24
C GLY A 69 2.32 -3.73 -13.15
N GLU A 70 2.86 -2.66 -12.58
CA GLU A 70 3.75 -2.77 -11.43
C GLU A 70 2.99 -3.25 -10.20
N LEU A 71 3.55 -4.26 -9.51
CA LEU A 71 3.02 -4.78 -8.26
C LEU A 71 3.55 -3.98 -7.07
N TYR A 72 2.69 -3.73 -6.12
CA TYR A 72 3.02 -3.06 -4.87
C TYR A 72 2.48 -3.85 -3.69
N THR A 73 3.25 -3.90 -2.62
CA THR A 73 2.77 -4.32 -1.30
C THR A 73 2.28 -3.08 -0.55
N ILE A 74 1.03 -3.12 -0.11
CA ILE A 74 0.40 -2.01 0.62
C ILE A 74 0.02 -2.48 2.02
N VAL A 75 0.40 -1.69 3.02
CA VAL A 75 -0.04 -1.88 4.41
C VAL A 75 -1.00 -0.77 4.78
N THR A 76 -2.18 -1.15 5.27
CA THR A 76 -3.24 -0.21 5.65
C THR A 76 -3.67 -0.38 7.10
N ASN A 77 -4.12 0.73 7.69
CA ASN A 77 -4.79 0.74 8.99
C ASN A 77 -6.30 0.50 8.79
N LYS A 78 -6.79 -0.63 9.30
CA LYS A 78 -8.20 -1.05 9.18
C LYS A 78 -9.15 -0.07 9.89
N GLU A 79 -8.71 0.55 10.97
CA GLU A 79 -9.55 1.50 11.74
C GLU A 79 -9.85 2.77 10.95
N ALA A 80 -8.98 3.15 10.03
CA ALA A 80 -9.20 4.31 9.16
C ALA A 80 -10.27 4.07 8.08
N ARG A 81 -10.68 2.81 7.83
CA ARG A 81 -11.76 2.40 6.90
C ARG A 81 -11.63 3.03 5.52
N GLY A 82 -10.42 3.04 4.95
CA GLY A 82 -10.14 3.62 3.62
C GLY A 82 -10.17 5.15 3.56
N ARG A 83 -10.31 5.83 4.70
CA ARG A 83 -10.30 7.30 4.78
C ARG A 83 -8.86 7.84 4.82
N LYS A 84 -8.73 9.15 4.99
CA LYS A 84 -7.45 9.82 5.23
C LYS A 84 -6.69 9.09 6.34
N ASN A 85 -5.38 8.94 6.17
CA ASN A 85 -4.46 8.25 7.08
C ASN A 85 -4.64 6.71 7.14
N SER A 86 -5.29 6.08 6.16
CA SER A 86 -5.38 4.61 6.11
C SER A 86 -4.08 3.93 5.66
N ILE A 87 -3.29 4.57 4.81
CA ILE A 87 -2.06 3.96 4.28
C ILE A 87 -0.93 4.10 5.31
N VAL A 88 -0.36 2.96 5.71
CA VAL A 88 0.80 2.86 6.61
C VAL A 88 2.10 2.70 5.82
N ALA A 89 2.08 1.91 4.75
CA ALA A 89 3.21 1.74 3.86
C ALA A 89 2.77 1.41 2.43
N ILE A 90 3.59 1.85 1.46
CA ILE A 90 3.52 1.43 0.06
C ILE A 90 4.94 1.04 -0.33
N VAL A 91 5.12 -0.17 -0.86
CA VAL A 91 6.42 -0.70 -1.27
C VAL A 91 6.30 -1.26 -2.68
N LEU A 92 7.17 -0.84 -3.59
CA LEU A 92 7.26 -1.39 -4.94
C LEU A 92 7.80 -2.84 -4.86
N GLY A 93 7.07 -3.76 -5.46
CA GLY A 93 7.37 -5.19 -5.44
C GLY A 93 6.73 -5.92 -4.26
N THR A 94 6.91 -7.25 -4.30
CA THR A 94 6.32 -8.21 -3.34
C THR A 94 7.39 -9.03 -2.63
N GLU A 95 8.67 -8.73 -2.88
CA GLU A 95 9.79 -9.42 -2.27
C GLU A 95 9.83 -9.16 -0.76
N ALA A 96 9.77 -10.25 0.02
CA ALA A 96 9.63 -10.17 1.47
C ALA A 96 10.73 -9.33 2.14
N ASP A 97 11.99 -9.48 1.72
CA ASP A 97 13.10 -8.79 2.38
C ASP A 97 13.09 -7.28 2.09
N THR A 98 12.69 -6.89 0.88
CA THR A 98 12.49 -5.49 0.49
C THR A 98 11.37 -4.84 1.31
N VAL A 99 10.23 -5.54 1.46
CA VAL A 99 9.10 -5.05 2.25
C VAL A 99 9.45 -4.96 3.73
N ILE A 100 10.12 -5.97 4.28
CA ILE A 100 10.61 -5.97 5.67
C ILE A 100 11.55 -4.79 5.91
N HIS A 101 12.49 -4.53 4.99
CA HIS A 101 13.40 -3.41 5.09
C HIS A 101 12.65 -2.08 5.19
N ALA A 102 11.69 -1.84 4.31
CA ALA A 102 10.87 -0.64 4.32
C ALA A 102 10.06 -0.49 5.62
N LEU A 103 9.39 -1.56 6.07
CA LEU A 103 8.60 -1.54 7.30
C LEU A 103 9.44 -1.33 8.56
N ARG A 104 10.70 -1.78 8.57
CA ARG A 104 11.63 -1.56 9.68
C ARG A 104 12.08 -0.11 9.84
N GLN A 105 11.84 0.76 8.87
CA GLN A 105 12.00 2.21 9.02
C GLN A 105 11.00 2.80 10.03
N ILE A 106 9.88 2.11 10.27
CA ILE A 106 8.95 2.44 11.36
C ILE A 106 9.57 1.98 12.68
N LYS A 107 9.65 2.88 13.66
CA LYS A 107 10.22 2.59 14.99
C LYS A 107 9.57 1.34 15.62
N SER A 108 10.37 0.48 16.22
CA SER A 108 9.91 -0.78 16.83
C SER A 108 8.80 -0.57 17.87
N GLY A 109 8.86 0.51 18.65
CA GLY A 109 7.81 0.86 19.61
C GLY A 109 6.43 1.07 18.98
N LEU A 110 6.35 1.58 17.74
CA LEU A 110 5.10 1.70 16.99
C LEU A 110 4.67 0.34 16.41
N ARG A 111 5.59 -0.39 15.80
CA ARG A 111 5.30 -1.71 15.23
C ARG A 111 4.82 -2.71 16.28
N ASN A 112 5.34 -2.62 17.51
CA ASN A 112 4.94 -3.46 18.64
C ASN A 112 3.56 -3.13 19.23
N LYS A 113 2.94 -2.02 18.82
CA LYS A 113 1.54 -1.69 19.16
C LYS A 113 0.52 -2.39 18.26
N VAL A 114 0.97 -2.95 17.14
CA VAL A 114 0.10 -3.73 16.25
C VAL A 114 -0.23 -5.05 16.93
N THR A 115 -1.52 -5.29 17.11
CA THR A 115 -2.06 -6.49 17.75
C THR A 115 -2.57 -7.51 16.77
N GLU A 116 -3.01 -7.05 15.60
CA GLU A 116 -3.57 -7.89 14.54
C GLU A 116 -3.11 -7.40 13.17
N ILE A 117 -2.80 -8.33 12.28
CA ILE A 117 -2.58 -8.05 10.87
C ILE A 117 -3.28 -9.09 10.01
N THR A 118 -4.17 -8.60 9.12
CA THR A 118 -4.85 -9.42 8.12
C THR A 118 -3.96 -9.53 6.89
N LEU A 119 -3.81 -10.75 6.36
CA LEU A 119 -2.96 -11.08 5.21
C LEU A 119 -3.57 -12.21 4.39
N ASP A 120 -3.05 -12.42 3.19
CA ASP A 120 -3.35 -13.60 2.38
C ASP A 120 -2.63 -14.87 2.90
N LEU A 121 -2.78 -15.98 2.18
CA LEU A 121 -2.17 -17.28 2.54
C LEU A 121 -0.72 -17.43 2.06
N SER A 122 -0.10 -16.39 1.46
CA SER A 122 1.25 -16.52 0.91
C SER A 122 2.33 -16.58 2.00
N GLU A 123 3.32 -17.43 1.80
CA GLU A 123 4.48 -17.58 2.68
C GLU A 123 5.26 -16.26 2.83
N SER A 124 5.35 -15.46 1.75
CA SER A 124 6.01 -14.16 1.76
C SER A 124 5.33 -13.19 2.72
N MET A 125 3.99 -13.11 2.70
CA MET A 125 3.22 -12.28 3.62
C MET A 125 3.36 -12.74 5.07
N HIS A 126 3.36 -14.05 5.32
CA HIS A 126 3.62 -14.60 6.64
C HIS A 126 5.02 -14.24 7.16
N LYS A 127 6.06 -14.32 6.30
CA LYS A 127 7.44 -13.90 6.63
C LYS A 127 7.49 -12.41 6.96
N ILE A 128 6.89 -11.56 6.12
CA ILE A 128 6.84 -10.11 6.31
C ILE A 128 6.21 -9.77 7.67
N CYS A 129 5.02 -10.31 7.94
CA CYS A 129 4.28 -10.01 9.17
C CYS A 129 5.05 -10.45 10.42
N ARG A 130 5.64 -11.65 10.40
CA ARG A 130 6.43 -12.17 11.52
C ARG A 130 7.65 -11.28 11.82
N MET A 131 8.32 -10.79 10.77
CA MET A 131 9.57 -10.04 10.92
C MET A 131 9.35 -8.54 11.18
N ALA A 132 8.27 -7.97 10.65
CA ALA A 132 7.96 -6.55 10.81
C ALA A 132 7.11 -6.27 12.04
N PHE A 133 6.16 -7.16 12.37
CA PHE A 133 5.18 -6.98 13.45
C PHE A 133 5.15 -8.22 14.38
N PRO A 134 6.22 -8.46 15.15
CA PRO A 134 6.41 -9.73 15.88
C PRO A 134 5.38 -9.99 16.98
N ARG A 135 4.65 -8.95 17.42
CA ARG A 135 3.61 -9.07 18.45
C ARG A 135 2.20 -9.21 17.88
N ALA A 136 2.03 -9.03 16.58
CA ALA A 136 0.72 -9.09 15.94
C ALA A 136 0.26 -10.54 15.71
N SER A 137 -0.99 -10.81 16.05
CA SER A 137 -1.69 -12.00 15.59
C SER A 137 -1.93 -11.91 14.08
N ARG A 138 -1.66 -12.98 13.36
CA ARG A 138 -1.87 -13.06 11.90
C ARG A 138 -3.24 -13.66 11.63
N VAL A 139 -4.08 -12.93 10.92
CA VAL A 139 -5.44 -13.34 10.56
C VAL A 139 -5.50 -13.48 9.04
N ILE A 140 -5.96 -14.62 8.57
CA ILE A 140 -6.12 -14.86 7.13
C ILE A 140 -7.32 -14.07 6.61
N ASP A 141 -7.14 -13.41 5.47
CA ASP A 141 -8.24 -12.72 4.81
C ASP A 141 -9.29 -13.73 4.33
N ARG A 142 -10.53 -13.52 4.79
CA ARG A 142 -11.68 -14.36 4.44
C ARG A 142 -11.91 -14.42 2.93
N PHE A 143 -11.68 -13.33 2.19
CA PHE A 143 -11.89 -13.29 0.75
C PHE A 143 -10.97 -14.28 0.02
N HIS A 144 -9.69 -14.30 0.38
CA HIS A 144 -8.71 -15.24 -0.19
C HIS A 144 -9.05 -16.69 0.16
N LEU A 145 -9.49 -16.94 1.38
CA LEU A 145 -9.94 -18.28 1.79
C LEU A 145 -11.19 -18.75 1.02
N GLN A 146 -12.18 -17.88 0.86
CA GLN A 146 -13.39 -18.18 0.08
C GLN A 146 -13.08 -18.44 -1.38
N ARG A 147 -12.22 -17.64 -1.99
CA ARG A 147 -11.78 -17.84 -3.36
C ARG A 147 -11.12 -19.19 -3.55
N LEU A 148 -10.18 -19.55 -2.69
CA LEU A 148 -9.50 -20.85 -2.74
C LEU A 148 -10.50 -22.03 -2.65
N ALA A 149 -11.49 -21.93 -1.76
CA ALA A 149 -12.53 -22.96 -1.64
C ALA A 149 -13.41 -23.06 -2.90
N LEU A 150 -13.76 -21.91 -3.51
CA LEU A 150 -14.54 -21.90 -4.75
C LEU A 150 -13.74 -22.44 -5.95
N ASP A 151 -12.47 -22.12 -6.04
CA ASP A 151 -11.57 -22.61 -7.09
C ASP A 151 -11.44 -24.16 -6.98
N ALA A 152 -11.27 -24.70 -5.77
CA ALA A 152 -11.21 -26.14 -5.55
C ALA A 152 -12.51 -26.85 -5.93
N VAL A 153 -13.68 -26.28 -5.61
CA VAL A 153 -14.99 -26.82 -6.03
C VAL A 153 -15.13 -26.82 -7.55
N GLN A 154 -14.65 -25.75 -8.19
CA GLN A 154 -14.68 -25.64 -9.66
C GLN A 154 -13.78 -26.69 -10.33
N GLU A 155 -12.59 -26.94 -9.80
CA GLU A 155 -11.70 -28.00 -10.30
C GLU A 155 -12.35 -29.39 -10.22
N ILE A 156 -12.98 -29.72 -9.09
CA ILE A 156 -13.70 -30.99 -8.94
C ILE A 156 -14.84 -31.11 -9.97
N ARG A 157 -15.58 -30.02 -10.19
CA ARG A 157 -16.68 -30.00 -11.18
C ARG A 157 -16.21 -30.20 -12.61
N ILE A 158 -15.03 -29.73 -12.96
CA ILE A 158 -14.47 -29.90 -14.32
C ILE A 158 -13.89 -31.30 -14.52
N ALA A 159 -13.39 -31.92 -13.44
CA ALA A 159 -12.81 -33.27 -13.49
C ALA A 159 -13.86 -34.41 -13.60
N HIS A 160 -15.14 -34.10 -13.35
CA HIS A 160 -16.28 -35.01 -13.49
C HIS A 160 -17.20 -34.63 -14.66
#